data_fc8a44c955e6f9bc3184404f4533a792
#
_entry.id   fc8a44c955e6f9bc3184404f4533a792
#
_cell.length_a   1.000
_cell.length_b   1.000
_cell.length_c   1.000
_cell.angle_alpha   90.00
_cell.angle_beta   90.00
_cell.angle_gamma   90.00
#
_symmetry.space_group_name_H-M   'P 1'
#
loop_
_entity.id
_entity.type
_entity.pdbx_description
1 polymer ?
#
loop_
_entity_poly.entity_id
_entity_poly.type
_entity_poly.pdbx_seq_one_letter_code
_entity_poly.pdbx_strand_id
1 'polypeptide(L)'
;MDIRQLHYFLVLCEEMNYTRAAQRLFLSRQALRQSISALEAELCGPLFLSAHHKLTLTDRGMSLQRHATPVVEQFQQMQAALRADPACLLVPRGHPFWDRESIPLADLRGQRVLLPSLRQDLFSPLWSACARAGFAPNAEIGPSFYQAYYLVQEQLCTCLTRYEPGARRELDRVRDVLLEDLPPLCVSLVQRRDYTSAYIDLLRSYLMEVLGGAASLPPRRGRPAKPFYNFPVLSSTAAKPAAPVHPAPGTQLPFAGATNFRELGGYPADEGKTVRWGQIWRGVCTARLTDPADRARLDALGLRLILDLRSTAEAQAEPDYVPDGARLVQICALCGDDGHEISFAPGDIERMMHTAREGENILYRMYRQMLFGNKAFKELFRALEAGETPILFHCSAGKDRTGVAAMLILLALGASDETICADFVQTNVCRKAEIDALLTGHAEEIAADPSKRMRFCTQAGVDPGAAPYVLQVIREACGSAEEYLAREYGLTPARRMRLRRMYLE
;
A
#
# COMPACT_ATOMS: atom_id res chain seq x y z
N MET A 1 -24.53 28.48 15.53
CA MET A 1 -23.28 28.79 14.78
C MET A 1 -22.20 27.79 15.20
N ASP A 2 -21.61 27.07 14.26
CA ASP A 2 -20.51 26.16 14.55
C ASP A 2 -19.29 26.50 13.67
N ILE A 3 -18.12 25.97 14.04
CA ILE A 3 -16.84 26.27 13.37
C ILE A 3 -16.83 25.84 11.89
N ARG A 4 -17.61 24.81 11.52
CA ARG A 4 -17.74 24.34 10.13
C ARG A 4 -18.56 25.32 9.30
N GLN A 5 -19.61 25.87 9.86
CA GLN A 5 -20.41 26.92 9.21
C GLN A 5 -19.54 28.16 8.96
N LEU A 6 -18.70 28.56 9.93
CA LEU A 6 -17.74 29.64 9.75
C LEU A 6 -16.71 29.32 8.66
N HIS A 7 -16.17 28.12 8.63
CA HIS A 7 -15.25 27.69 7.58
C HIS A 7 -15.93 27.69 6.19
N TYR A 8 -17.15 27.19 6.07
CA TYR A 8 -17.91 27.21 4.81
C TYR A 8 -18.20 28.64 4.33
N PHE A 9 -18.52 29.52 5.27
CA PHE A 9 -18.71 30.92 5.00
C PHE A 9 -17.42 31.58 4.48
N LEU A 10 -16.26 31.35 5.10
CA LEU A 10 -14.99 31.89 4.66
C LEU A 10 -14.58 31.39 3.28
N VAL A 11 -14.74 30.11 2.99
CA VAL A 11 -14.48 29.56 1.64
C VAL A 11 -15.42 30.18 0.60
N LEU A 12 -16.67 30.45 0.95
CA LEU A 12 -17.59 31.16 0.05
C LEU A 12 -17.18 32.62 -0.15
N CYS A 13 -16.62 33.30 0.85
CA CYS A 13 -16.04 34.64 0.72
C CYS A 13 -14.87 34.67 -0.25
N GLU A 14 -14.01 33.67 -0.23
CA GLU A 14 -12.87 33.57 -1.13
C GLU A 14 -13.29 33.30 -2.58
N GLU A 15 -14.23 32.38 -2.78
CA GLU A 15 -14.64 31.93 -4.12
C GLU A 15 -15.67 32.86 -4.76
N MET A 16 -16.45 33.58 -3.97
CA MET A 16 -17.59 34.41 -4.38
C MET A 16 -18.51 33.70 -5.39
N ASN A 17 -18.56 32.39 -5.30
CA ASN A 17 -19.35 31.52 -6.19
C ASN A 17 -19.72 30.23 -5.46
N TYR A 18 -21.03 29.99 -5.27
CA TYR A 18 -21.54 28.82 -4.58
C TYR A 18 -21.11 27.48 -5.21
N THR A 19 -20.98 27.41 -6.53
CA THR A 19 -20.59 26.19 -7.21
C THR A 19 -19.11 25.85 -6.96
N ARG A 20 -18.21 26.84 -7.11
CA ARG A 20 -16.78 26.67 -6.85
C ARG A 20 -16.50 26.41 -5.37
N ALA A 21 -17.15 27.17 -4.48
CA ALA A 21 -17.01 26.95 -3.05
C ALA A 21 -17.53 25.57 -2.63
N ALA A 22 -18.63 25.10 -3.17
CA ALA A 22 -19.15 23.76 -2.90
C ALA A 22 -18.23 22.64 -3.41
N GLN A 23 -17.64 22.81 -4.60
CA GLN A 23 -16.61 21.90 -5.13
C GLN A 23 -15.39 21.85 -4.24
N ARG A 24 -14.86 23.00 -3.81
CA ARG A 24 -13.70 23.10 -2.93
C ARG A 24 -13.96 22.48 -1.56
N LEU A 25 -15.19 22.56 -1.07
CA LEU A 25 -15.63 21.98 0.21
C LEU A 25 -16.11 20.52 0.10
N PHE A 26 -16.11 19.95 -1.09
CA PHE A 26 -16.65 18.62 -1.37
C PHE A 26 -18.12 18.46 -0.91
N LEU A 27 -18.91 19.52 -1.13
CA LEU A 27 -20.33 19.58 -0.79
C LEU A 27 -21.19 19.73 -2.06
N SER A 28 -22.49 19.38 -1.94
CA SER A 28 -23.46 19.82 -2.94
C SER A 28 -23.70 21.32 -2.79
N ARG A 29 -23.99 22.02 -3.89
CA ARG A 29 -24.35 23.45 -3.89
C ARG A 29 -25.55 23.71 -2.96
N GLN A 30 -26.51 22.78 -2.89
CA GLN A 30 -27.67 22.88 -2.03
C GLN A 30 -27.29 22.79 -0.54
N ALA A 31 -26.40 21.86 -0.18
CA ALA A 31 -25.92 21.72 1.21
C ALA A 31 -25.16 22.97 1.69
N LEU A 32 -24.31 23.54 0.81
CA LEU A 32 -23.63 24.80 1.15
C LEU A 32 -24.62 25.95 1.35
N ARG A 33 -25.60 26.09 0.46
CA ARG A 33 -26.67 27.11 0.62
C ARG A 33 -27.44 26.95 1.92
N GLN A 34 -27.86 25.75 2.26
CA GLN A 34 -28.57 25.47 3.51
C GLN A 34 -27.73 25.85 4.73
N SER A 35 -26.40 25.55 4.71
CA SER A 35 -25.49 25.90 5.79
C SER A 35 -25.34 27.43 5.95
N ILE A 36 -25.21 28.15 4.83
CA ILE A 36 -25.12 29.62 4.86
C ILE A 36 -26.44 30.23 5.32
N SER A 37 -27.58 29.77 4.79
CA SER A 37 -28.91 30.27 5.21
C SER A 37 -29.19 30.02 6.70
N ALA A 38 -28.74 28.87 7.24
CA ALA A 38 -28.84 28.60 8.68
C ALA A 38 -27.99 29.59 9.51
N LEU A 39 -26.81 29.93 9.01
CA LEU A 39 -25.93 30.92 9.64
C LEU A 39 -26.53 32.34 9.57
N GLU A 40 -27.11 32.70 8.42
CA GLU A 40 -27.82 33.99 8.23
C GLU A 40 -29.04 34.11 9.14
N ALA A 41 -29.80 33.04 9.30
CA ALA A 41 -30.95 32.99 10.19
C ALA A 41 -30.52 33.18 11.68
N GLU A 42 -29.45 32.52 12.10
CA GLU A 42 -28.94 32.64 13.47
C GLU A 42 -28.37 34.04 13.75
N LEU A 43 -27.75 34.66 12.75
CA LEU A 43 -27.20 36.03 12.86
C LEU A 43 -28.24 37.12 12.52
N CYS A 44 -29.50 36.74 12.31
CA CYS A 44 -30.61 37.66 12.07
C CYS A 44 -30.41 38.61 10.87
N GLY A 45 -29.80 38.10 9.78
CA GLY A 45 -29.68 38.88 8.55
C GLY A 45 -28.75 38.31 7.50
N PRO A 46 -28.86 38.78 6.25
CA PRO A 46 -28.09 38.23 5.12
C PRO A 46 -26.62 38.58 5.25
N LEU A 47 -25.77 37.58 4.92
CA LEU A 47 -24.31 37.75 4.85
C LEU A 47 -23.85 38.02 3.42
N PHE A 48 -24.64 37.55 2.43
CA PHE A 48 -24.40 37.77 1.00
C PHE A 48 -25.59 38.40 0.31
N LEU A 49 -25.34 39.25 -0.66
CA LEU A 49 -26.32 39.72 -1.64
C LEU A 49 -26.01 39.13 -3.01
N SER A 50 -27.05 38.76 -3.73
CA SER A 50 -26.95 38.30 -5.12
C SER A 50 -27.68 39.28 -6.03
N ALA A 51 -26.94 40.04 -6.82
CA ALA A 51 -27.47 40.96 -7.81
C ALA A 51 -26.78 40.72 -9.17
N HIS A 52 -27.58 40.65 -10.24
CA HIS A 52 -27.08 40.46 -11.63
C HIS A 52 -26.07 39.30 -11.75
N HIS A 53 -26.36 38.16 -11.13
CA HIS A 53 -25.51 36.95 -11.08
C HIS A 53 -24.16 37.13 -10.37
N LYS A 54 -23.95 38.25 -9.68
CA LYS A 54 -22.75 38.51 -8.89
C LYS A 54 -23.10 38.39 -7.40
N LEU A 55 -22.28 37.63 -6.67
CA LEU A 55 -22.35 37.51 -5.23
C LEU A 55 -21.47 38.61 -4.58
N THR A 56 -22.00 39.30 -3.59
CA THR A 56 -21.26 40.34 -2.82
C THR A 56 -21.53 40.17 -1.33
N LEU A 57 -20.55 40.48 -0.48
CA LEU A 57 -20.71 40.51 0.98
C LEU A 57 -21.55 41.72 1.40
N THR A 58 -22.37 41.53 2.42
CA THR A 58 -22.99 42.64 3.17
C THR A 58 -22.01 43.18 4.20
N ASP A 59 -22.33 44.35 4.81
CA ASP A 59 -21.56 44.88 5.93
C ASP A 59 -21.47 43.87 7.09
N ARG A 60 -22.57 43.15 7.33
CA ARG A 60 -22.62 42.06 8.31
C ARG A 60 -21.73 40.90 7.90
N GLY A 61 -21.70 40.52 6.62
CA GLY A 61 -20.80 39.52 6.06
C GLY A 61 -19.34 39.93 6.20
N MET A 62 -18.98 41.18 5.91
CA MET A 62 -17.63 41.69 6.10
C MET A 62 -17.21 41.71 7.57
N SER A 63 -18.13 42.04 8.46
CA SER A 63 -17.89 41.99 9.91
C SER A 63 -17.67 40.54 10.37
N LEU A 64 -18.50 39.60 9.94
CA LEU A 64 -18.33 38.20 10.27
C LEU A 64 -17.00 37.66 9.72
N GLN A 65 -16.63 37.98 8.49
CA GLN A 65 -15.36 37.54 7.88
C GLN A 65 -14.17 37.95 8.74
N ARG A 66 -14.14 39.22 9.19
CA ARG A 66 -13.06 39.75 10.01
C ARG A 66 -12.89 39.05 11.35
N HIS A 67 -14.00 38.61 11.98
CA HIS A 67 -13.98 37.93 13.26
C HIS A 67 -13.86 36.43 13.14
N ALA A 68 -14.41 35.80 12.07
CA ALA A 68 -14.37 34.39 11.86
C ALA A 68 -13.00 33.87 11.38
N THR A 69 -12.27 34.70 10.61
CA THR A 69 -10.93 34.28 10.09
C THR A 69 -9.99 33.86 11.21
N PRO A 70 -9.69 34.70 12.23
CA PRO A 70 -8.77 34.30 13.29
C PRO A 70 -9.29 33.12 14.14
N VAL A 71 -10.61 33.01 14.31
CA VAL A 71 -11.20 31.91 15.08
C VAL A 71 -11.03 30.57 14.35
N VAL A 72 -11.27 30.56 13.04
CA VAL A 72 -11.08 29.33 12.22
C VAL A 72 -9.61 28.98 12.12
N GLU A 73 -8.72 29.96 11.94
CA GLU A 73 -7.27 29.74 11.91
C GLU A 73 -6.74 29.20 13.25
N GLN A 74 -7.13 29.80 14.38
CA GLN A 74 -6.75 29.28 15.70
C GLN A 74 -7.29 27.88 15.95
N PHE A 75 -8.52 27.61 15.54
CA PHE A 75 -9.09 26.28 15.68
C PHE A 75 -8.33 25.25 14.83
N GLN A 76 -7.96 25.61 13.60
CA GLN A 76 -7.14 24.76 12.74
C GLN A 76 -5.74 24.55 13.32
N GLN A 77 -5.11 25.60 13.86
CA GLN A 77 -3.81 25.49 14.55
C GLN A 77 -3.90 24.60 15.79
N MET A 78 -4.95 24.77 16.61
CA MET A 78 -5.19 23.92 17.76
C MET A 78 -5.41 22.45 17.33
N GLN A 79 -6.22 22.21 16.30
CA GLN A 79 -6.41 20.86 15.76
C GLN A 79 -5.10 20.28 15.22
N ALA A 80 -4.29 21.09 14.55
CA ALA A 80 -2.97 20.68 14.08
C ALA A 80 -2.06 20.33 15.26
N ALA A 81 -2.01 21.16 16.30
CA ALA A 81 -1.20 20.93 17.50
C ALA A 81 -1.62 19.68 18.28
N LEU A 82 -2.91 19.36 18.32
CA LEU A 82 -3.47 18.19 19.02
C LEU A 82 -3.39 16.88 18.19
N ARG A 83 -3.19 16.98 16.87
CA ARG A 83 -3.15 15.84 15.95
C ARG A 83 -1.77 15.59 15.33
N ALA A 84 -0.78 16.32 15.84
CA ALA A 84 0.50 16.42 15.21
C ALA A 84 1.43 15.30 15.62
N ASP A 85 1.68 14.37 14.71
CA ASP A 85 2.87 13.55 14.81
C ASP A 85 4.07 14.36 14.31
N PRO A 86 5.19 14.38 15.06
CA PRO A 86 6.38 15.08 14.61
C PRO A 86 6.87 14.47 13.29
N ALA A 87 7.34 15.32 12.39
CA ALA A 87 8.02 14.86 11.19
C ALA A 87 9.40 14.32 11.56
N CYS A 88 9.80 13.22 10.95
CA CYS A 88 11.14 12.66 11.13
C CYS A 88 11.78 12.33 9.79
N LEU A 89 13.10 12.30 9.79
CA LEU A 89 13.92 11.84 8.69
C LEU A 89 14.32 10.39 8.96
N LEU A 90 13.95 9.49 8.08
CA LEU A 90 14.41 8.11 8.12
C LEU A 90 15.81 8.06 7.53
N VAL A 91 16.79 7.67 8.33
CA VAL A 91 18.19 7.61 7.94
C VAL A 91 18.74 6.19 7.99
N PRO A 92 19.62 5.79 7.05
CA PRO A 92 20.26 4.49 7.07
C PRO A 92 21.37 4.43 8.11
N ARG A 93 21.78 3.22 8.50
CA ARG A 93 22.92 3.00 9.37
C ARG A 93 24.20 3.57 8.73
N GLY A 94 24.99 4.31 9.53
CA GLY A 94 26.19 4.99 9.05
C GLY A 94 25.95 6.39 8.46
N HIS A 95 24.72 6.85 8.38
CA HIS A 95 24.41 8.23 8.00
C HIS A 95 24.95 9.21 9.08
N PRO A 96 25.44 10.42 8.72
CA PRO A 96 25.92 11.40 9.69
C PRO A 96 24.94 11.79 10.80
N PHE A 97 23.64 11.58 10.56
CA PHE A 97 22.59 11.84 11.55
C PHE A 97 22.18 10.61 12.37
N TRP A 98 22.80 9.45 12.14
CA TRP A 98 22.41 8.20 12.79
C TRP A 98 22.36 8.26 14.31
N ASP A 99 23.35 8.93 14.94
CA ASP A 99 23.45 9.00 16.39
C ASP A 99 22.72 10.21 17.00
N ARG A 100 22.02 10.99 16.18
CA ARG A 100 21.24 12.16 16.64
C ARG A 100 19.80 11.77 16.92
N GLU A 101 19.21 12.32 17.96
CA GLU A 101 17.76 12.19 18.25
C GLU A 101 16.94 13.15 17.41
N SER A 102 17.46 14.34 17.19
CA SER A 102 16.85 15.38 16.36
C SER A 102 17.90 16.17 15.57
N ILE A 103 17.45 16.82 14.50
CA ILE A 103 18.25 17.74 13.71
C ILE A 103 17.43 19.00 13.36
N PRO A 104 18.09 20.19 13.33
CA PRO A 104 17.47 21.38 12.78
C PRO A 104 17.10 21.21 11.31
N LEU A 105 16.03 21.84 10.87
CA LEU A 105 15.60 21.82 9.47
C LEU A 105 16.71 22.28 8.51
N ALA A 106 17.55 23.21 8.95
CA ALA A 106 18.68 23.73 8.16
C ALA A 106 19.70 22.65 7.75
N ASP A 107 19.82 21.59 8.53
CA ASP A 107 20.73 20.45 8.26
C ASP A 107 20.27 19.62 7.04
N LEU A 108 19.03 19.80 6.57
CA LEU A 108 18.57 19.21 5.29
C LEU A 108 19.14 19.93 4.05
N ARG A 109 19.82 21.05 4.22
CA ARG A 109 20.44 21.78 3.10
C ARG A 109 21.46 20.89 2.40
N GLY A 110 21.24 20.62 1.13
CA GLY A 110 22.08 19.75 0.31
C GLY A 110 21.86 18.24 0.52
N GLN A 111 21.05 17.82 1.45
CA GLN A 111 20.65 16.42 1.60
C GLN A 111 19.62 16.04 0.54
N ARG A 112 19.79 14.86 -0.05
CA ARG A 112 18.79 14.27 -0.94
C ARG A 112 17.74 13.57 -0.10
N VAL A 113 16.50 14.05 -0.15
CA VAL A 113 15.39 13.55 0.66
C VAL A 113 14.31 12.99 -0.25
N LEU A 114 13.89 11.74 -0.03
CA LEU A 114 12.70 11.19 -0.67
C LEU A 114 11.44 11.56 0.10
N LEU A 115 10.39 11.87 -0.63
CA LEU A 115 9.04 12.09 -0.11
C LEU A 115 8.14 10.92 -0.51
N PRO A 116 7.68 10.10 0.44
CA PRO A 116 6.93 8.89 0.14
C PRO A 116 5.46 9.20 -0.07
N SER A 117 5.08 9.93 -1.10
CA SER A 117 3.67 10.17 -1.36
C SER A 117 3.39 10.64 -2.78
N LEU A 118 2.27 10.17 -3.30
CA LEU A 118 1.62 10.68 -4.49
C LEU A 118 0.91 12.04 -4.23
N ARG A 119 0.83 12.50 -2.99
CA ARG A 119 0.14 13.74 -2.59
C ARG A 119 1.15 14.83 -2.21
N GLN A 120 1.46 15.67 -3.17
CA GLN A 120 2.37 16.82 -3.00
C GLN A 120 1.89 17.82 -1.94
N ASP A 121 0.57 17.93 -1.74
CA ASP A 121 -0.06 18.82 -0.76
C ASP A 121 0.31 18.48 0.70
N LEU A 122 0.62 17.23 1.01
CA LEU A 122 1.06 16.82 2.35
C LEU A 122 2.41 17.41 2.76
N PHE A 123 3.26 17.75 1.80
CA PHE A 123 4.62 18.26 2.03
C PHE A 123 4.74 19.77 1.83
N SER A 124 3.64 20.47 1.55
CA SER A 124 3.64 21.93 1.45
C SER A 124 4.18 22.63 2.71
N PRO A 125 3.97 22.13 3.95
CA PRO A 125 4.58 22.67 5.14
C PRO A 125 6.12 22.59 5.14
N LEU A 126 6.70 21.50 4.58
CA LEU A 126 8.15 21.35 4.45
C LEU A 126 8.72 22.44 3.52
N TRP A 127 8.11 22.63 2.33
CA TRP A 127 8.55 23.65 1.36
C TRP A 127 8.51 25.04 1.98
N SER A 128 7.41 25.37 2.66
CA SER A 128 7.24 26.65 3.33
C SER A 128 8.24 26.87 4.46
N ALA A 129 8.56 25.81 5.23
CA ALA A 129 9.54 25.88 6.30
C ALA A 129 10.97 26.06 5.77
N CYS A 130 11.36 25.30 4.74
CA CYS A 130 12.66 25.42 4.08
C CYS A 130 12.84 26.81 3.43
N ALA A 131 11.80 27.35 2.80
CA ALA A 131 11.82 28.71 2.23
C ALA A 131 12.01 29.77 3.31
N ARG A 132 11.35 29.64 4.48
CA ARG A 132 11.59 30.54 5.64
C ARG A 132 13.02 30.39 6.18
N ALA A 133 13.60 29.19 6.12
CA ALA A 133 14.99 28.94 6.50
C ALA A 133 16.02 29.34 5.42
N GLY A 134 15.57 29.91 4.30
CA GLY A 134 16.41 30.46 3.24
C GLY A 134 17.05 29.40 2.32
N PHE A 135 16.42 28.28 2.10
CA PHE A 135 16.86 27.28 1.14
C PHE A 135 15.69 26.50 0.50
N ALA A 136 15.96 25.88 -0.66
CA ALA A 136 15.06 24.90 -1.27
C ALA A 136 15.56 23.48 -0.93
N PRO A 137 14.69 22.56 -0.46
CA PRO A 137 15.11 21.19 -0.18
C PRO A 137 15.39 20.44 -1.49
N ASN A 138 16.44 19.64 -1.50
CA ASN A 138 16.71 18.69 -2.60
C ASN A 138 15.84 17.45 -2.40
N ALA A 139 14.56 17.60 -2.72
CA ALA A 139 13.56 16.59 -2.43
C ALA A 139 12.98 16.01 -3.72
N GLU A 140 12.92 14.70 -3.80
CA GLU A 140 12.31 13.95 -4.90
C GLU A 140 11.07 13.21 -4.38
N ILE A 141 10.02 13.17 -5.20
CA ILE A 141 8.82 12.41 -4.88
C ILE A 141 9.06 10.97 -5.25
N GLY A 142 9.15 10.11 -4.26
CA GLY A 142 9.21 8.66 -4.45
C GLY A 142 7.84 8.06 -4.76
N PRO A 143 7.77 6.96 -5.51
CA PRO A 143 6.49 6.37 -5.92
C PRO A 143 5.69 5.73 -4.79
N SER A 144 6.32 5.31 -3.70
CA SER A 144 5.64 4.81 -2.50
C SER A 144 6.51 4.87 -1.25
N PHE A 145 5.86 4.81 -0.06
CA PHE A 145 6.56 4.75 1.23
C PHE A 145 7.47 3.50 1.34
N TYR A 146 6.99 2.35 0.90
CA TYR A 146 7.77 1.10 0.95
C TYR A 146 9.02 1.15 0.08
N GLN A 147 8.92 1.75 -1.08
CA GLN A 147 10.08 1.92 -1.96
C GLN A 147 11.08 2.92 -1.35
N ALA A 148 10.60 4.03 -0.82
CA ALA A 148 11.45 4.99 -0.12
C ALA A 148 12.13 4.33 1.09
N TYR A 149 11.40 3.55 1.87
CA TYR A 149 11.93 2.81 3.01
C TYR A 149 13.02 1.81 2.61
N TYR A 150 12.79 1.04 1.53
CA TYR A 150 13.79 0.12 0.98
C TYR A 150 15.05 0.85 0.50
N LEU A 151 14.90 1.97 -0.22
CA LEU A 151 16.04 2.78 -0.67
C LEU A 151 16.84 3.36 0.50
N VAL A 152 16.20 3.70 1.61
CA VAL A 152 16.88 4.11 2.83
C VAL A 152 17.63 2.94 3.46
N GLN A 153 17.04 1.75 3.56
CA GLN A 153 17.72 0.55 4.08
C GLN A 153 18.98 0.21 3.27
N GLU A 154 18.93 0.41 1.97
CA GLU A 154 20.06 0.19 1.06
C GLU A 154 21.04 1.37 0.99
N GLN A 155 20.93 2.34 1.88
CA GLN A 155 21.82 3.51 2.01
C GLN A 155 21.85 4.42 0.77
N LEU A 156 20.82 4.39 -0.07
CA LEU A 156 20.77 5.16 -1.30
C LEU A 156 20.21 6.59 -1.11
N CYS A 157 19.47 6.83 -0.07
CA CYS A 157 18.85 8.13 0.24
C CYS A 157 18.37 8.19 1.69
N THR A 158 17.86 9.36 2.08
CA THR A 158 17.04 9.54 3.29
C THR A 158 15.58 9.74 2.89
N CYS A 159 14.64 9.51 3.80
CA CYS A 159 13.22 9.64 3.53
C CYS A 159 12.53 10.44 4.63
N LEU A 160 11.71 11.42 4.25
CA LEU A 160 10.85 12.12 5.19
C LEU A 160 9.63 11.25 5.52
N THR A 161 9.32 11.12 6.80
CA THR A 161 8.19 10.31 7.27
C THR A 161 7.60 10.89 8.55
N ARG A 162 6.54 10.27 9.06
CA ARG A 162 5.98 10.56 10.38
C ARG A 162 6.70 9.73 11.43
N TYR A 163 6.88 10.31 12.60
CA TYR A 163 7.39 9.59 13.76
C TYR A 163 6.29 8.68 14.33
N GLU A 164 6.54 7.38 14.37
CA GLU A 164 5.65 6.41 15.00
C GLU A 164 6.38 5.76 16.19
N PRO A 165 6.09 6.19 17.42
CA PRO A 165 6.73 5.63 18.61
C PRO A 165 6.47 4.11 18.70
N GLY A 166 7.53 3.32 18.66
CA GLY A 166 7.47 1.85 18.81
C GLY A 166 7.32 1.03 17.54
N ALA A 167 6.93 1.62 16.40
CA ALA A 167 6.73 0.86 15.16
C ALA A 167 8.02 0.36 14.49
N ARG A 168 9.19 0.89 14.86
CA ARG A 168 10.46 0.67 14.12
C ARG A 168 11.65 0.25 14.98
N ARG A 169 11.44 -0.20 16.20
CA ARG A 169 12.52 -0.61 17.12
C ARG A 169 13.26 -1.89 16.71
N GLU A 170 12.75 -2.65 15.74
CA GLU A 170 13.31 -3.95 15.35
C GLU A 170 14.26 -3.91 14.14
N LEU A 171 14.51 -2.74 13.56
CA LEU A 171 15.30 -2.64 12.32
C LEU A 171 16.66 -1.98 12.58
N ASP A 172 17.65 -2.80 12.82
CA ASP A 172 19.07 -2.39 13.00
C ASP A 172 19.68 -1.57 11.84
N ARG A 173 18.90 -1.27 10.81
CA ARG A 173 19.41 -0.67 9.56
C ARG A 173 18.92 0.73 9.28
N VAL A 174 17.82 1.13 9.86
CA VAL A 174 17.23 2.46 9.69
C VAL A 174 16.82 3.04 11.03
N ARG A 175 16.88 4.35 11.14
CA ARG A 175 16.51 5.08 12.35
C ARG A 175 15.72 6.33 12.01
N ASP A 176 14.73 6.64 12.84
CA ASP A 176 14.01 7.90 12.80
C ASP A 176 14.81 8.98 13.53
N VAL A 177 15.01 10.12 12.87
CA VAL A 177 15.64 11.33 13.46
C VAL A 177 14.61 12.45 13.36
N LEU A 178 14.24 13.03 14.48
CA LEU A 178 13.23 14.10 14.53
C LEU A 178 13.73 15.36 13.81
N LEU A 179 12.83 16.01 13.08
CA LEU A 179 13.08 17.31 12.48
C LEU A 179 12.56 18.42 13.41
N GLU A 180 13.47 19.26 13.89
CA GLU A 180 13.14 20.47 14.60
C GLU A 180 12.59 21.52 13.64
N ASP A 181 11.83 22.51 14.14
CA ASP A 181 11.30 23.64 13.38
C ASP A 181 10.37 23.30 12.19
N LEU A 182 9.95 22.05 12.07
CA LEU A 182 8.96 21.65 11.07
C LEU A 182 7.56 21.63 11.70
N PRO A 183 6.57 22.29 11.07
CA PRO A 183 5.21 22.11 11.52
C PRO A 183 4.81 20.65 11.35
N PRO A 184 4.04 20.10 12.30
CA PRO A 184 3.66 18.70 12.31
C PRO A 184 2.93 18.29 11.03
N LEU A 185 3.19 17.08 10.54
CA LEU A 185 2.47 16.49 9.41
C LEU A 185 1.08 16.08 9.87
N CYS A 186 0.04 16.71 9.31
CA CYS A 186 -1.34 16.40 9.64
C CYS A 186 -1.92 15.36 8.68
N VAL A 187 -2.53 14.31 9.22
CA VAL A 187 -3.37 13.39 8.46
C VAL A 187 -4.83 13.74 8.69
N SER A 188 -5.54 14.06 7.61
CA SER A 188 -6.97 14.34 7.66
C SER A 188 -7.76 13.11 7.17
N LEU A 189 -8.66 12.61 8.01
CA LEU A 189 -9.64 11.61 7.59
C LEU A 189 -10.81 12.32 6.91
N VAL A 190 -10.94 12.16 5.60
CA VAL A 190 -12.07 12.70 4.81
C VAL A 190 -13.10 11.60 4.61
N GLN A 191 -14.29 11.78 5.18
CA GLN A 191 -15.42 10.87 5.02
C GLN A 191 -16.49 11.48 4.13
N ARG A 192 -17.01 10.73 3.15
CA ARG A 192 -18.23 11.12 2.42
C ARG A 192 -19.43 11.17 3.38
N ARG A 193 -20.19 12.24 3.30
CA ARG A 193 -21.27 12.53 4.26
C ARG A 193 -22.45 11.56 4.14
N ASP A 194 -22.63 10.97 2.98
CA ASP A 194 -23.70 10.03 2.63
C ASP A 194 -23.33 8.57 2.90
N TYR A 195 -22.09 8.31 3.32
CA TYR A 195 -21.61 6.98 3.62
C TYR A 195 -21.45 6.80 5.14
N THR A 196 -22.37 6.11 5.76
CA THR A 196 -22.33 5.69 7.16
C THR A 196 -22.20 4.18 7.22
N SER A 197 -21.09 3.66 7.72
CA SER A 197 -20.95 2.24 8.03
C SER A 197 -20.38 2.09 9.44
N ALA A 198 -20.72 0.99 10.10
CA ALA A 198 -20.17 0.65 11.41
C ALA A 198 -18.63 0.61 11.40
N TYR A 199 -18.01 0.32 10.26
CA TYR A 199 -16.56 0.30 10.08
C TYR A 199 -15.92 1.69 10.13
N ILE A 200 -16.59 2.72 9.63
CA ILE A 200 -16.06 4.08 9.72
C ILE A 200 -16.10 4.57 11.17
N ASP A 201 -17.15 4.23 11.90
CA ASP A 201 -17.25 4.58 13.31
C ASP A 201 -16.21 3.79 14.14
N LEU A 202 -15.94 2.52 13.79
CA LEU A 202 -14.89 1.69 14.39
C LEU A 202 -13.50 2.22 14.05
N LEU A 203 -13.23 2.53 12.78
CA LEU A 203 -11.96 3.12 12.34
C LEU A 203 -11.73 4.49 13.00
N ARG A 204 -12.77 5.31 13.12
CA ARG A 204 -12.70 6.58 13.84
C ARG A 204 -12.35 6.36 15.31
N SER A 205 -13.02 5.42 15.98
CA SER A 205 -12.76 5.08 17.38
C SER A 205 -11.34 4.57 17.56
N TYR A 206 -10.89 3.68 16.70
CA TYR A 206 -9.52 3.16 16.70
C TYR A 206 -8.48 4.27 16.45
N LEU A 207 -8.69 5.13 15.45
CA LEU A 207 -7.79 6.25 15.19
C LEU A 207 -7.77 7.27 16.33
N MET A 208 -8.90 7.48 17.00
CA MET A 208 -8.98 8.37 18.20
C MET A 208 -8.26 7.75 19.39
N GLU A 209 -8.33 6.45 19.57
CA GLU A 209 -7.63 5.71 20.62
C GLU A 209 -6.11 5.70 20.36
N VAL A 210 -5.68 5.36 19.15
CA VAL A 210 -4.26 5.27 18.76
C VAL A 210 -3.58 6.65 18.71
N LEU A 211 -4.32 7.70 18.30
CA LEU A 211 -3.79 9.07 18.19
C LEU A 211 -3.98 9.91 19.47
N GLY A 212 -4.45 9.30 20.57
CA GLY A 212 -4.56 9.96 21.87
C GLY A 212 -5.56 11.13 21.93
N GLY A 213 -6.50 11.18 20.98
CA GLY A 213 -7.45 12.27 20.86
C GLY A 213 -8.69 12.08 21.71
N ALA A 214 -8.78 12.73 22.86
CA ALA A 214 -10.03 12.92 23.58
C ALA A 214 -10.92 13.93 22.82
N ALA A 215 -11.74 13.47 21.88
CA ALA A 215 -12.80 14.29 21.31
C ALA A 215 -14.14 13.90 21.91
N SER A 216 -14.71 14.76 22.73
CA SER A 216 -16.12 14.69 23.10
C SER A 216 -16.97 15.02 21.86
N LEU A 217 -17.57 13.99 21.27
CA LEU A 217 -18.60 14.18 20.26
C LEU A 217 -19.90 14.56 20.96
N PRO A 218 -20.64 15.58 20.46
CA PRO A 218 -21.97 15.87 20.98
C PRO A 218 -22.89 14.67 20.75
N PRO A 219 -23.81 14.36 21.70
CA PRO A 219 -24.71 13.23 21.61
C PRO A 219 -25.64 13.39 20.37
N ARG A 220 -25.68 12.36 19.53
CA ARG A 220 -26.64 12.30 18.42
C ARG A 220 -28.07 12.28 18.98
N ARG A 221 -28.87 13.30 18.74
CA ARG A 221 -30.33 13.19 18.87
C ARG A 221 -30.86 12.44 17.65
N GLY A 222 -31.42 11.26 17.86
CA GLY A 222 -32.20 10.60 16.84
C GLY A 222 -32.07 9.08 16.79
N ARG A 223 -33.07 8.41 17.34
CA ARG A 223 -33.42 6.98 17.42
C ARG A 223 -32.55 6.10 18.30
N PRO A 224 -33.15 5.35 19.21
CA PRO A 224 -32.44 4.36 19.99
C PRO A 224 -31.84 3.30 19.06
N ALA A 225 -30.54 3.11 19.16
CA ALA A 225 -29.86 1.98 18.56
C ALA A 225 -30.56 0.69 19.05
N LYS A 226 -30.96 -0.19 18.13
CA LYS A 226 -31.34 -1.53 18.50
C LYS A 226 -30.14 -2.13 19.28
N PRO A 227 -30.40 -2.79 20.42
CA PRO A 227 -29.33 -3.36 21.21
C PRO A 227 -28.54 -4.31 20.33
N PHE A 228 -27.21 -4.12 20.33
CA PHE A 228 -26.29 -5.12 19.84
C PHE A 228 -26.66 -6.44 20.53
N TYR A 229 -26.78 -7.50 19.77
CA TYR A 229 -27.06 -8.82 20.26
C TYR A 229 -26.15 -9.14 21.42
N ASN A 230 -26.72 -9.28 22.62
CA ASN A 230 -26.09 -9.96 23.72
C ASN A 230 -25.92 -11.41 23.28
N PHE A 231 -24.72 -11.77 22.86
CA PHE A 231 -24.35 -13.17 22.81
C PHE A 231 -24.41 -13.68 24.25
N PRO A 232 -25.19 -14.75 24.55
CA PRO A 232 -25.16 -15.35 25.85
C PRO A 232 -23.73 -15.79 26.12
N VAL A 233 -23.13 -15.29 27.19
CA VAL A 233 -21.90 -15.85 27.74
C VAL A 233 -22.24 -17.24 28.23
N LEU A 234 -22.09 -18.23 27.35
CA LEU A 234 -22.07 -19.62 27.77
C LEU A 234 -20.80 -19.80 28.59
N SER A 235 -20.95 -19.81 29.90
CA SER A 235 -19.93 -20.25 30.82
C SER A 235 -19.73 -21.77 30.65
N SER A 236 -18.94 -22.11 29.62
CA SER A 236 -18.41 -23.45 29.45
C SER A 236 -17.01 -23.46 30.03
N THR A 237 -16.87 -24.11 31.16
CA THR A 237 -15.60 -24.45 31.82
C THR A 237 -14.83 -25.58 31.09
N ALA A 238 -15.01 -25.72 29.79
CA ALA A 238 -14.14 -26.55 28.98
C ALA A 238 -13.07 -25.63 28.36
N ALA A 239 -11.82 -25.83 28.71
CA ALA A 239 -10.70 -25.15 28.10
C ALA A 239 -10.79 -25.31 26.57
N LYS A 240 -11.04 -24.19 25.88
CA LYS A 240 -10.96 -24.16 24.43
C LYS A 240 -9.54 -24.59 24.06
N PRO A 241 -9.35 -25.55 23.15
CA PRO A 241 -8.00 -25.83 22.66
C PRO A 241 -7.41 -24.50 22.16
N ALA A 242 -6.18 -24.20 22.57
CA ALA A 242 -5.48 -22.99 22.16
C ALA A 242 -5.53 -22.93 20.62
N ALA A 243 -5.93 -21.78 20.09
CA ALA A 243 -5.89 -21.56 18.65
C ALA A 243 -4.46 -21.85 18.15
N PRO A 244 -4.29 -22.52 16.99
CA PRO A 244 -2.96 -22.81 16.48
C PRO A 244 -2.18 -21.50 16.37
N VAL A 245 -0.98 -21.47 16.94
CA VAL A 245 -0.09 -20.31 16.85
C VAL A 245 0.52 -20.33 15.46
N HIS A 246 0.00 -19.50 14.57
CA HIS A 246 0.55 -19.33 13.24
C HIS A 246 1.74 -18.37 13.27
N PRO A 247 2.75 -18.53 12.37
CA PRO A 247 3.82 -17.55 12.22
C PRO A 247 3.28 -16.22 11.70
N ALA A 248 4.11 -15.17 11.67
CA ALA A 248 3.76 -13.92 11.00
C ALA A 248 3.49 -14.17 9.49
N PRO A 249 2.52 -13.44 8.86
CA PRO A 249 2.28 -13.55 7.42
C PRO A 249 3.56 -13.37 6.60
N GLY A 250 3.72 -14.15 5.55
CA GLY A 250 4.93 -14.10 4.70
C GLY A 250 6.18 -14.73 5.30
N THR A 251 6.09 -15.39 6.46
CA THR A 251 7.21 -16.16 7.03
C THR A 251 7.60 -17.29 6.09
N GLN A 252 8.89 -17.37 5.77
CA GLN A 252 9.44 -18.40 4.92
C GLN A 252 9.47 -19.74 5.63
N LEU A 253 9.08 -20.81 4.92
CA LEU A 253 9.29 -22.17 5.39
C LEU A 253 10.79 -22.53 5.40
N PRO A 254 11.26 -23.27 6.40
CA PRO A 254 12.68 -23.60 6.57
C PRO A 254 13.09 -24.77 5.68
N PHE A 255 13.12 -24.58 4.34
CA PHE A 255 13.74 -25.49 3.41
C PHE A 255 15.24 -25.23 3.32
N ALA A 256 16.05 -26.30 3.27
CA ALA A 256 17.48 -26.19 3.09
C ALA A 256 17.86 -25.84 1.64
N GLY A 257 17.16 -26.43 0.67
CA GLY A 257 17.42 -26.26 -0.76
C GLY A 257 16.63 -25.13 -1.44
N ALA A 258 15.73 -24.48 -0.75
CA ALA A 258 14.83 -23.49 -1.38
C ALA A 258 14.58 -22.28 -0.48
N THR A 259 14.79 -21.10 -1.03
CA THR A 259 14.43 -19.82 -0.39
C THR A 259 13.10 -19.29 -0.95
N ASN A 260 12.52 -18.30 -0.31
CA ASN A 260 11.30 -17.63 -0.77
C ASN A 260 10.04 -18.51 -0.86
N PHE A 261 10.03 -19.66 -0.16
CA PHE A 261 8.87 -20.55 -0.10
C PHE A 261 8.01 -20.17 1.11
N ARG A 262 6.78 -19.72 0.89
CA ARG A 262 5.88 -19.24 1.93
C ARG A 262 4.42 -19.36 1.51
N GLU A 263 3.51 -19.13 2.43
CA GLU A 263 2.08 -19.08 2.13
C GLU A 263 1.53 -17.66 2.14
N LEU A 264 0.33 -17.50 1.60
CA LEU A 264 -0.44 -16.25 1.66
C LEU A 264 -1.38 -16.21 2.87
N GLY A 265 -1.36 -17.21 3.75
CA GLY A 265 -2.14 -17.24 4.98
C GLY A 265 -1.80 -16.09 5.91
N GLY A 266 -2.80 -15.58 6.65
CA GLY A 266 -2.66 -14.54 7.64
C GLY A 266 -2.58 -13.11 7.09
N TYR A 267 -2.38 -12.88 5.78
CA TYR A 267 -2.40 -11.53 5.23
C TYR A 267 -3.78 -10.86 5.40
N PRO A 268 -3.82 -9.60 5.86
CA PRO A 268 -5.06 -8.85 5.95
C PRO A 268 -5.74 -8.71 4.59
N ALA A 269 -7.04 -8.90 4.55
CA ALA A 269 -7.85 -8.82 3.35
C ALA A 269 -9.18 -8.10 3.64
N ASP A 270 -10.22 -8.35 2.84
CA ASP A 270 -11.49 -7.66 2.91
C ASP A 270 -12.20 -7.82 4.27
N GLU A 271 -12.92 -6.79 4.68
CA GLU A 271 -13.77 -6.78 5.88
C GLU A 271 -13.06 -7.11 7.21
N GLY A 272 -11.76 -6.83 7.31
CA GLY A 272 -10.97 -7.13 8.53
C GLY A 272 -10.67 -8.61 8.74
N LYS A 273 -10.90 -9.43 7.73
CA LYS A 273 -10.55 -10.84 7.67
C LYS A 273 -9.11 -11.03 7.22
N THR A 274 -8.60 -12.22 7.41
CA THR A 274 -7.30 -12.64 6.92
C THR A 274 -7.42 -13.80 5.94
N VAL A 275 -6.42 -13.95 5.09
CA VAL A 275 -6.32 -15.11 4.19
C VAL A 275 -6.15 -16.38 5.04
N ARG A 276 -6.93 -17.43 4.76
CA ARG A 276 -6.85 -18.71 5.48
C ARG A 276 -5.50 -19.37 5.34
N TRP A 277 -5.01 -19.89 6.45
CA TRP A 277 -3.76 -20.62 6.50
C TRP A 277 -3.86 -22.00 5.82
N GLY A 278 -2.74 -22.49 5.31
CA GLY A 278 -2.60 -23.83 4.74
C GLY A 278 -3.25 -24.03 3.37
N GLN A 279 -3.70 -22.97 2.68
CA GLN A 279 -4.44 -23.08 1.43
C GLN A 279 -3.66 -22.67 0.17
N ILE A 280 -2.85 -21.60 0.28
CA ILE A 280 -2.28 -20.94 -0.90
C ILE A 280 -0.79 -20.70 -0.66
N TRP A 281 0.04 -21.47 -1.36
CA TRP A 281 1.50 -21.49 -1.23
C TRP A 281 2.16 -20.89 -2.47
N ARG A 282 3.26 -20.20 -2.26
CA ARG A 282 4.12 -19.66 -3.31
C ARG A 282 5.57 -20.04 -3.05
N GLY A 283 6.35 -20.26 -4.11
CA GLY A 283 7.74 -20.69 -3.93
C GLY A 283 8.61 -20.64 -5.17
N VAL A 284 9.81 -21.19 -5.02
CA VAL A 284 10.71 -21.55 -6.12
C VAL A 284 10.31 -22.88 -6.73
N CYS A 285 10.92 -23.27 -7.87
CA CYS A 285 10.67 -24.58 -8.45
C CYS A 285 11.05 -25.70 -7.48
N THR A 286 10.20 -26.72 -7.41
CA THR A 286 10.34 -27.84 -6.48
C THR A 286 11.48 -28.79 -6.87
N ALA A 287 12.01 -28.70 -8.08
CA ALA A 287 13.22 -29.40 -8.52
C ALA A 287 14.42 -29.15 -7.57
N ARG A 288 14.47 -27.98 -6.91
CA ARG A 288 15.55 -27.62 -5.98
C ARG A 288 15.47 -28.30 -4.63
N LEU A 289 14.35 -28.95 -4.32
CA LEU A 289 14.16 -29.73 -3.10
C LEU A 289 14.79 -31.11 -3.26
N THR A 290 16.11 -31.16 -3.22
CA THR A 290 16.86 -32.42 -3.39
C THR A 290 17.04 -33.18 -2.08
N ASP A 291 16.99 -32.48 -0.93
CA ASP A 291 17.08 -33.09 0.39
C ASP A 291 15.77 -33.86 0.71
N PRO A 292 15.86 -35.14 1.15
CA PRO A 292 14.68 -35.91 1.56
C PRO A 292 13.83 -35.23 2.65
N ALA A 293 14.46 -34.51 3.57
CA ALA A 293 13.71 -33.77 4.61
C ALA A 293 12.90 -32.62 4.04
N ASP A 294 13.43 -31.93 3.03
CA ASP A 294 12.70 -30.88 2.30
C ASP A 294 11.51 -31.46 1.53
N ARG A 295 11.70 -32.60 0.86
CA ARG A 295 10.60 -33.30 0.16
C ARG A 295 9.52 -33.74 1.14
N ALA A 296 9.90 -34.38 2.25
CA ALA A 296 8.94 -34.78 3.29
C ALA A 296 8.15 -33.58 3.86
N ARG A 297 8.79 -32.42 3.97
CA ARG A 297 8.13 -31.19 4.39
C ARG A 297 7.14 -30.68 3.32
N LEU A 298 7.50 -30.77 2.04
CA LEU A 298 6.59 -30.43 0.93
C LEU A 298 5.40 -31.39 0.89
N ASP A 299 5.65 -32.70 1.05
CA ASP A 299 4.60 -33.74 1.08
C ASP A 299 3.60 -33.47 2.23
N ALA A 300 4.10 -33.03 3.39
CA ALA A 300 3.28 -32.71 4.54
C ALA A 300 2.33 -31.51 4.32
N LEU A 301 2.53 -30.68 3.30
CA LEU A 301 1.60 -29.61 2.93
C LEU A 301 0.30 -30.14 2.31
N GLY A 302 0.26 -31.43 1.89
CA GLY A 302 -0.92 -32.04 1.31
C GLY A 302 -1.40 -31.35 0.03
N LEU A 303 -0.48 -30.89 -0.81
CA LEU A 303 -0.79 -30.16 -2.04
C LEU A 303 -1.71 -30.96 -2.96
N ARG A 304 -2.74 -30.32 -3.50
CA ARG A 304 -3.62 -30.88 -4.53
C ARG A 304 -3.23 -30.46 -5.94
N LEU A 305 -2.64 -29.26 -6.04
CA LEU A 305 -2.21 -28.69 -7.32
C LEU A 305 -0.88 -27.96 -7.15
N ILE A 306 0.03 -28.23 -8.10
CA ILE A 306 1.22 -27.42 -8.34
C ILE A 306 1.02 -26.74 -9.70
N LEU A 307 1.06 -25.41 -9.73
CA LEU A 307 1.01 -24.61 -10.94
C LEU A 307 2.40 -24.04 -11.23
N ASP A 308 3.07 -24.62 -12.21
CA ASP A 308 4.38 -24.17 -12.68
C ASP A 308 4.21 -23.07 -13.74
N LEU A 309 4.70 -21.88 -13.42
CA LEU A 309 4.60 -20.66 -14.23
C LEU A 309 5.81 -20.48 -15.18
N ARG A 310 6.72 -21.42 -15.21
CA ARG A 310 7.93 -21.38 -16.07
C ARG A 310 7.59 -21.65 -17.53
N SER A 311 8.53 -21.26 -18.41
CA SER A 311 8.45 -21.69 -19.80
C SER A 311 8.63 -23.21 -19.91
N THR A 312 8.16 -23.76 -21.00
CA THR A 312 8.32 -25.21 -21.31
C THR A 312 9.79 -25.60 -21.26
N ALA A 313 10.69 -24.80 -21.81
CA ALA A 313 12.13 -25.05 -21.79
C ALA A 313 12.72 -25.07 -20.37
N GLU A 314 12.32 -24.13 -19.50
CA GLU A 314 12.78 -24.11 -18.10
C GLU A 314 12.27 -25.35 -17.32
N ALA A 315 11.00 -25.73 -17.52
CA ALA A 315 10.41 -26.89 -16.85
C ALA A 315 11.02 -28.21 -17.28
N GLN A 316 11.38 -28.33 -18.56
CA GLN A 316 12.08 -29.52 -19.09
C GLN A 316 13.53 -29.63 -18.61
N ALA A 317 14.22 -28.47 -18.45
CA ALA A 317 15.59 -28.43 -17.96
C ALA A 317 15.70 -28.79 -16.47
N GLU A 318 14.74 -28.37 -15.66
CA GLU A 318 14.66 -28.65 -14.22
C GLU A 318 13.26 -29.20 -13.87
N PRO A 319 12.97 -30.50 -14.09
CA PRO A 319 11.65 -31.06 -13.79
C PRO A 319 11.32 -31.02 -12.30
N ASP A 320 10.09 -30.62 -11.99
CA ASP A 320 9.63 -30.48 -10.61
C ASP A 320 9.53 -31.81 -9.86
N TYR A 321 9.81 -31.80 -8.58
CA TYR A 321 9.36 -32.84 -7.66
C TYR A 321 7.86 -32.62 -7.37
N VAL A 322 7.08 -33.66 -7.58
CA VAL A 322 5.61 -33.64 -7.39
C VAL A 322 5.25 -34.63 -6.28
N PRO A 323 4.69 -34.13 -5.15
CA PRO A 323 4.18 -35.00 -4.09
C PRO A 323 3.09 -35.93 -4.57
N ASP A 324 3.00 -37.13 -3.96
CA ASP A 324 1.93 -38.08 -4.23
C ASP A 324 0.55 -37.44 -4.01
N GLY A 325 -0.33 -37.63 -4.99
CA GLY A 325 -1.69 -37.05 -4.97
C GLY A 325 -1.80 -35.58 -5.44
N ALA A 326 -0.69 -34.90 -5.69
CA ALA A 326 -0.68 -33.58 -6.29
C ALA A 326 -0.72 -33.68 -7.83
N ARG A 327 -1.48 -32.82 -8.47
CA ARG A 327 -1.51 -32.62 -9.92
C ARG A 327 -0.53 -31.49 -10.30
N LEU A 328 0.36 -31.73 -11.25
CA LEU A 328 1.22 -30.71 -11.84
C LEU A 328 0.55 -30.15 -13.10
N VAL A 329 0.48 -28.83 -13.18
CA VAL A 329 0.06 -28.07 -14.38
C VAL A 329 1.14 -27.07 -14.71
N GLN A 330 1.72 -27.16 -15.90
CA GLN A 330 2.72 -26.24 -16.40
C GLN A 330 2.08 -25.31 -17.45
N ILE A 331 2.12 -24.01 -17.22
CA ILE A 331 1.66 -22.97 -18.15
C ILE A 331 2.56 -21.75 -18.00
N CYS A 332 3.24 -21.36 -19.07
CA CYS A 332 4.11 -20.20 -19.04
C CYS A 332 3.32 -18.91 -18.75
N ALA A 333 3.75 -18.18 -17.71
CA ALA A 333 3.13 -16.92 -17.31
C ALA A 333 3.75 -15.70 -17.99
N LEU A 334 4.79 -15.84 -18.79
CA LEU A 334 5.44 -14.75 -19.50
C LEU A 334 5.60 -15.12 -20.97
N CYS A 335 4.76 -14.48 -21.79
CA CYS A 335 4.81 -14.64 -23.24
C CYS A 335 4.97 -13.26 -23.91
N GLY A 336 5.64 -13.25 -25.05
CA GLY A 336 5.71 -12.09 -25.92
C GLY A 336 4.37 -11.78 -26.62
N ASP A 337 4.29 -10.65 -27.27
CA ASP A 337 3.09 -10.22 -28.02
C ASP A 337 2.76 -11.20 -29.19
N ASP A 338 3.74 -11.93 -29.67
CA ASP A 338 3.64 -12.97 -30.68
C ASP A 338 3.22 -14.36 -30.11
N GLY A 339 3.02 -14.45 -28.78
CA GLY A 339 2.70 -15.69 -28.07
C GLY A 339 3.90 -16.60 -27.79
N HIS A 340 5.13 -16.17 -28.14
CA HIS A 340 6.34 -16.90 -27.82
C HIS A 340 6.59 -16.90 -26.30
N GLU A 341 6.90 -18.06 -25.72
CA GLU A 341 7.26 -18.15 -24.31
C GLU A 341 8.61 -17.48 -24.06
N ILE A 342 8.66 -16.62 -23.04
CA ILE A 342 9.87 -15.92 -22.64
C ILE A 342 10.42 -16.58 -21.38
N SER A 343 11.65 -17.07 -21.48
CA SER A 343 12.46 -17.50 -20.34
C SER A 343 13.37 -16.35 -19.86
N PHE A 344 13.99 -16.54 -18.70
CA PHE A 344 15.04 -15.61 -18.25
C PHE A 344 16.45 -16.00 -18.77
N ALA A 345 16.50 -16.81 -19.83
CA ALA A 345 17.74 -17.12 -20.51
C ALA A 345 18.35 -15.87 -21.19
N PRO A 346 19.68 -15.75 -21.24
CA PRO A 346 20.34 -14.58 -21.82
C PRO A 346 19.82 -14.18 -23.20
N GLY A 347 19.57 -15.17 -24.09
CA GLY A 347 19.08 -14.90 -25.45
C GLY A 347 17.65 -14.35 -25.52
N ASP A 348 16.78 -14.66 -24.55
CA ASP A 348 15.43 -14.08 -24.50
C ASP A 348 15.49 -12.64 -23.97
N ILE A 349 16.32 -12.41 -22.97
CA ILE A 349 16.57 -11.05 -22.45
C ILE A 349 17.17 -10.18 -23.54
N GLU A 350 18.14 -10.67 -24.29
CA GLU A 350 18.76 -9.95 -25.40
C GLU A 350 17.74 -9.59 -26.50
N ARG A 351 16.88 -10.53 -26.89
CA ARG A 351 15.76 -10.27 -27.83
C ARG A 351 14.82 -9.18 -27.31
N MET A 352 14.49 -9.19 -26.03
CA MET A 352 13.66 -8.16 -25.41
C MET A 352 14.37 -6.79 -25.43
N MET A 353 15.68 -6.76 -25.18
CA MET A 353 16.48 -5.54 -25.27
C MET A 353 16.49 -4.96 -26.69
N HIS A 354 16.64 -5.79 -27.70
CA HIS A 354 16.61 -5.36 -29.12
C HIS A 354 15.25 -4.82 -29.57
N THR A 355 14.16 -5.27 -28.95
CA THR A 355 12.79 -4.81 -29.26
C THR A 355 12.29 -3.70 -28.32
N ALA A 356 13.09 -3.31 -27.34
CA ALA A 356 12.74 -2.25 -26.40
C ALA A 356 12.80 -0.88 -27.06
N ARG A 357 11.87 0.00 -26.68
CA ARG A 357 11.92 1.42 -27.07
C ARG A 357 13.04 2.12 -26.29
N GLU A 358 13.57 3.19 -26.85
CA GLU A 358 14.57 4.00 -26.15
C GLU A 358 14.04 4.48 -24.79
N GLY A 359 14.79 4.21 -23.72
CA GLY A 359 14.38 4.53 -22.34
C GLY A 359 13.36 3.57 -21.70
N GLU A 360 12.92 2.51 -22.39
CA GLU A 360 11.99 1.53 -21.82
C GLU A 360 12.69 0.62 -20.81
N ASN A 361 12.11 0.54 -19.60
CA ASN A 361 12.55 -0.43 -18.60
C ASN A 361 12.01 -1.84 -18.92
N ILE A 362 12.90 -2.72 -19.36
CA ILE A 362 12.56 -4.10 -19.78
C ILE A 362 11.86 -4.88 -18.68
N LEU A 363 12.30 -4.74 -17.43
CA LEU A 363 11.68 -5.42 -16.30
C LEU A 363 10.20 -5.00 -16.14
N TYR A 364 9.90 -3.71 -16.29
CA TYR A 364 8.54 -3.19 -16.21
C TYR A 364 7.68 -3.60 -17.41
N ARG A 365 8.29 -3.67 -18.59
CA ARG A 365 7.64 -4.25 -19.78
C ARG A 365 7.23 -5.70 -19.52
N MET A 366 8.10 -6.54 -18.95
CA MET A 366 7.79 -7.92 -18.59
C MET A 366 6.62 -8.01 -17.61
N TYR A 367 6.59 -7.18 -16.57
CA TYR A 367 5.45 -7.15 -15.67
C TYR A 367 4.16 -6.79 -16.39
N ARG A 368 4.18 -5.79 -17.26
CA ARG A 368 3.00 -5.39 -18.05
C ARG A 368 2.50 -6.49 -18.96
N GLN A 369 3.40 -7.24 -19.63
CA GLN A 369 3.04 -8.36 -20.50
C GLN A 369 2.34 -9.50 -19.75
N MET A 370 2.65 -9.71 -18.47
CA MET A 370 1.98 -10.72 -17.65
C MET A 370 0.53 -10.38 -17.29
N LEU A 371 0.10 -9.11 -17.39
CA LEU A 371 -1.19 -8.67 -16.84
C LEU A 371 -2.39 -9.01 -17.73
N PHE A 372 -2.22 -9.11 -19.04
CA PHE A 372 -3.35 -9.22 -19.96
C PHE A 372 -3.30 -10.50 -20.77
N GLY A 373 -4.46 -11.12 -20.94
CA GLY A 373 -4.60 -12.35 -21.72
C GLY A 373 -3.87 -13.59 -21.14
N ASN A 374 -3.39 -13.54 -19.92
CA ASN A 374 -2.51 -14.54 -19.32
C ASN A 374 -3.22 -15.86 -19.02
N LYS A 375 -2.84 -16.91 -19.75
CA LYS A 375 -3.44 -18.24 -19.61
C LYS A 375 -3.12 -18.89 -18.26
N ALA A 376 -1.90 -18.70 -17.75
CA ALA A 376 -1.47 -19.27 -16.47
C ALA A 376 -2.30 -18.70 -15.30
N PHE A 377 -2.55 -17.39 -15.30
CA PHE A 377 -3.34 -16.77 -14.26
C PHE A 377 -4.85 -17.05 -14.42
N LYS A 378 -5.33 -17.31 -15.63
CA LYS A 378 -6.70 -17.82 -15.84
C LYS A 378 -6.86 -19.21 -15.22
N GLU A 379 -5.89 -20.11 -15.42
CA GLU A 379 -5.88 -21.44 -14.80
C GLU A 379 -5.78 -21.33 -13.27
N LEU A 380 -4.94 -20.43 -12.74
CA LEU A 380 -4.83 -20.18 -11.31
C LEU A 380 -6.18 -19.83 -10.69
N PHE A 381 -6.91 -18.87 -11.25
CA PHE A 381 -8.22 -18.49 -10.74
C PHE A 381 -9.27 -19.58 -10.95
N ARG A 382 -9.22 -20.32 -12.07
CA ARG A 382 -10.07 -21.49 -12.28
C ARG A 382 -9.88 -22.53 -11.16
N ALA A 383 -8.63 -22.84 -10.83
CA ALA A 383 -8.29 -23.79 -9.78
C ALA A 383 -8.77 -23.32 -8.39
N LEU A 384 -8.56 -22.05 -8.08
CA LEU A 384 -9.04 -21.46 -6.82
C LEU A 384 -10.57 -21.51 -6.72
N GLU A 385 -11.30 -21.18 -7.79
CA GLU A 385 -12.77 -21.25 -7.78
C GLU A 385 -13.31 -22.68 -7.69
N ALA A 386 -12.55 -23.65 -8.20
CA ALA A 386 -12.86 -25.08 -8.07
C ALA A 386 -12.50 -25.66 -6.69
N GLY A 387 -11.80 -24.89 -5.84
CA GLY A 387 -11.33 -25.36 -4.53
C GLY A 387 -10.21 -26.39 -4.63
N GLU A 388 -9.39 -26.34 -5.67
CA GLU A 388 -8.23 -27.23 -5.85
C GLU A 388 -7.06 -26.79 -4.95
N THR A 389 -7.34 -26.69 -3.63
CA THR A 389 -6.37 -26.30 -2.61
C THR A 389 -6.15 -27.43 -1.60
N PRO A 390 -4.99 -27.51 -0.91
CA PRO A 390 -3.86 -26.58 -0.98
C PRO A 390 -3.20 -26.51 -2.35
N ILE A 391 -2.92 -25.30 -2.83
CA ILE A 391 -2.26 -25.04 -4.11
C ILE A 391 -0.88 -24.43 -3.89
N LEU A 392 0.12 -24.89 -4.64
CA LEU A 392 1.42 -24.24 -4.80
C LEU A 392 1.51 -23.64 -6.19
N PHE A 393 1.86 -22.38 -6.32
CA PHE A 393 2.27 -21.80 -7.59
C PHE A 393 3.70 -21.27 -7.49
N HIS A 394 4.49 -21.49 -8.53
CA HIS A 394 5.90 -21.15 -8.53
C HIS A 394 6.43 -20.79 -9.90
N CYS A 395 7.63 -20.23 -9.94
CA CYS A 395 8.47 -20.12 -11.13
C CYS A 395 9.89 -20.58 -10.77
N SER A 396 10.91 -20.18 -11.52
CA SER A 396 12.29 -20.62 -11.25
C SER A 396 12.82 -20.11 -9.91
N ALA A 397 12.60 -18.83 -9.57
CA ALA A 397 13.09 -18.19 -8.35
C ALA A 397 11.98 -17.78 -7.36
N GLY A 398 10.70 -18.00 -7.70
CA GLY A 398 9.57 -17.64 -6.87
C GLY A 398 9.37 -16.13 -6.69
N LYS A 399 9.94 -15.28 -7.56
CA LYS A 399 9.96 -13.82 -7.38
C LYS A 399 9.00 -13.07 -8.33
N ASP A 400 9.30 -12.98 -9.63
CA ASP A 400 8.58 -12.10 -10.58
C ASP A 400 7.22 -12.68 -11.00
N ARG A 401 7.19 -13.78 -11.79
CA ARG A 401 5.95 -14.45 -12.25
C ARG A 401 5.08 -14.87 -11.07
N THR A 402 5.69 -15.47 -10.08
CA THR A 402 5.06 -15.87 -8.81
C THR A 402 4.61 -14.65 -7.99
N GLY A 403 5.38 -13.58 -8.02
CA GLY A 403 5.02 -12.32 -7.34
C GLY A 403 3.75 -11.70 -7.92
N VAL A 404 3.64 -11.61 -9.25
CA VAL A 404 2.43 -11.11 -9.92
C VAL A 404 1.23 -12.01 -9.63
N ALA A 405 1.40 -13.35 -9.68
CA ALA A 405 0.32 -14.28 -9.32
C ALA A 405 -0.20 -14.03 -7.88
N ALA A 406 0.70 -13.89 -6.92
CA ALA A 406 0.34 -13.58 -5.53
C ALA A 406 -0.38 -12.24 -5.39
N MET A 407 0.11 -11.19 -6.07
CA MET A 407 -0.53 -9.88 -6.11
C MET A 407 -1.97 -9.98 -6.61
N LEU A 408 -2.22 -10.71 -7.70
CA LEU A 408 -3.55 -10.87 -8.28
C LEU A 408 -4.49 -11.65 -7.36
N ILE A 409 -4.00 -12.68 -6.65
CA ILE A 409 -4.78 -13.40 -5.64
C ILE A 409 -5.17 -12.46 -4.50
N LEU A 410 -4.20 -11.77 -3.91
CA LEU A 410 -4.45 -10.82 -2.82
C LEU A 410 -5.41 -9.71 -3.24
N LEU A 411 -5.27 -9.19 -4.47
CA LEU A 411 -6.19 -8.20 -5.05
C LEU A 411 -7.63 -8.75 -5.16
N ALA A 412 -7.81 -9.99 -5.61
CA ALA A 412 -9.12 -10.63 -5.72
C ALA A 412 -9.76 -10.89 -4.34
N LEU A 413 -8.94 -11.20 -3.35
CA LEU A 413 -9.37 -11.37 -1.96
C LEU A 413 -9.63 -10.04 -1.23
N GLY A 414 -9.27 -8.90 -1.82
CA GLY A 414 -9.56 -7.57 -1.29
C GLY A 414 -8.50 -7.08 -0.31
N ALA A 415 -7.27 -7.56 -0.41
CA ALA A 415 -6.15 -7.00 0.32
C ALA A 415 -5.85 -5.57 -0.16
N SER A 416 -5.35 -4.74 0.74
CA SER A 416 -4.93 -3.38 0.41
C SER A 416 -3.67 -3.37 -0.46
N ASP A 417 -3.43 -2.27 -1.16
CA ASP A 417 -2.21 -2.07 -1.94
C ASP A 417 -0.95 -2.25 -1.09
N GLU A 418 -0.99 -1.76 0.16
CA GLU A 418 0.11 -1.89 1.10
C GLU A 418 0.40 -3.35 1.41
N THR A 419 -0.64 -4.16 1.68
CA THR A 419 -0.50 -5.60 1.94
C THR A 419 0.08 -6.31 0.72
N ILE A 420 -0.41 -6.00 -0.48
CA ILE A 420 0.06 -6.57 -1.75
C ILE A 420 1.53 -6.23 -1.98
N CYS A 421 1.90 -4.95 -1.81
CA CYS A 421 3.28 -4.51 -1.95
C CYS A 421 4.19 -5.13 -0.88
N ALA A 422 3.71 -5.28 0.36
CA ALA A 422 4.47 -5.91 1.45
C ALA A 422 4.80 -7.39 1.14
N ASP A 423 3.82 -8.19 0.66
CA ASP A 423 4.11 -9.56 0.22
C ASP A 423 5.13 -9.58 -0.93
N PHE A 424 4.99 -8.68 -1.90
CA PHE A 424 5.90 -8.65 -3.05
C PHE A 424 7.35 -8.40 -2.62
N VAL A 425 7.59 -7.38 -1.78
CA VAL A 425 8.94 -7.03 -1.30
C VAL A 425 9.47 -7.97 -0.22
N GLN A 426 8.61 -8.76 0.44
CA GLN A 426 9.02 -9.84 1.33
C GLN A 426 9.98 -10.82 0.62
N THR A 427 9.89 -10.92 -0.70
CA THR A 427 10.86 -11.66 -1.52
C THR A 427 12.30 -11.22 -1.25
N ASN A 428 12.58 -9.92 -1.06
CA ASN A 428 13.92 -9.41 -0.79
C ASN A 428 14.42 -9.84 0.60
N VAL A 429 13.51 -9.95 1.56
CA VAL A 429 13.83 -10.47 2.89
C VAL A 429 14.17 -11.96 2.82
N CYS A 430 13.32 -12.75 2.15
CA CYS A 430 13.51 -14.19 1.98
C CYS A 430 14.78 -14.54 1.19
N ARG A 431 15.18 -13.69 0.26
CA ARG A 431 16.34 -13.89 -0.64
C ARG A 431 17.54 -13.02 -0.29
N LYS A 432 17.57 -12.54 0.94
CA LYS A 432 18.63 -11.64 1.39
C LYS A 432 20.04 -12.22 1.19
N ALA A 433 20.21 -13.50 1.48
CA ALA A 433 21.53 -14.15 1.36
C ALA A 433 22.02 -14.16 -0.11
N GLU A 434 21.14 -14.41 -1.07
CA GLU A 434 21.46 -14.39 -2.51
C GLU A 434 21.75 -12.97 -2.99
N ILE A 435 21.00 -11.98 -2.49
CA ILE A 435 21.22 -10.56 -2.81
C ILE A 435 22.60 -10.15 -2.27
N ASP A 436 22.89 -10.43 -0.99
CA ASP A 436 24.16 -10.09 -0.36
C ASP A 436 25.35 -10.76 -1.06
N ALA A 437 25.22 -12.03 -1.45
CA ALA A 437 26.26 -12.76 -2.18
C ALA A 437 26.53 -12.10 -3.55
N LEU A 438 25.49 -11.72 -4.27
CA LEU A 438 25.61 -11.05 -5.57
C LEU A 438 26.27 -9.68 -5.43
N LEU A 439 25.86 -8.87 -4.44
CA LEU A 439 26.46 -7.56 -4.16
C LEU A 439 27.93 -7.68 -3.75
N THR A 440 28.28 -8.69 -2.96
CA THR A 440 29.66 -8.95 -2.56
C THR A 440 30.51 -9.38 -3.76
N GLY A 441 29.97 -10.27 -4.62
CA GLY A 441 30.67 -10.74 -5.81
C GLY A 441 30.94 -9.65 -6.86
N HIS A 442 30.16 -8.56 -6.83
CA HIS A 442 30.29 -7.42 -7.76
C HIS A 442 30.69 -6.11 -7.05
N ALA A 443 31.32 -6.20 -5.88
CA ALA A 443 31.65 -5.02 -5.07
C ALA A 443 32.54 -4.00 -5.81
N GLU A 444 33.49 -4.45 -6.61
CA GLU A 444 34.38 -3.58 -7.40
C GLU A 444 33.62 -2.83 -8.51
N GLU A 445 32.70 -3.54 -9.20
CA GLU A 445 31.88 -2.91 -10.23
C GLU A 445 30.92 -1.86 -9.64
N ILE A 446 30.38 -2.15 -8.45
CA ILE A 446 29.48 -1.23 -7.74
C ILE A 446 30.27 -0.02 -7.22
N ALA A 447 31.50 -0.22 -6.76
CA ALA A 447 32.36 0.89 -6.33
C ALA A 447 32.73 1.81 -7.50
N ALA A 448 32.97 1.25 -8.69
CA ALA A 448 33.23 2.01 -9.92
C ALA A 448 31.97 2.71 -10.47
N ASP A 449 30.80 2.11 -10.33
CA ASP A 449 29.53 2.64 -10.79
C ASP A 449 28.38 2.27 -9.83
N PRO A 450 28.07 3.13 -8.84
CA PRO A 450 27.04 2.86 -7.84
C PRO A 450 25.63 2.62 -8.43
N SER A 451 25.34 3.08 -9.66
CA SER A 451 24.04 2.85 -10.32
C SER A 451 23.78 1.37 -10.60
N LYS A 452 24.82 0.57 -10.75
CA LYS A 452 24.75 -0.88 -10.97
C LYS A 452 24.21 -1.66 -9.75
N ARG A 453 24.32 -1.09 -8.55
CA ARG A 453 23.85 -1.77 -7.33
C ARG A 453 22.39 -2.22 -7.44
N MET A 454 21.50 -1.35 -7.90
CA MET A 454 20.08 -1.69 -8.07
C MET A 454 19.88 -2.86 -9.05
N ARG A 455 20.63 -2.90 -10.12
CA ARG A 455 20.59 -4.00 -11.09
C ARG A 455 20.92 -5.34 -10.42
N PHE A 456 21.95 -5.39 -9.57
CA PHE A 456 22.31 -6.64 -8.86
C PHE A 456 21.28 -6.99 -7.78
N CYS A 457 20.75 -6.00 -7.05
CA CYS A 457 19.66 -6.23 -6.10
C CYS A 457 18.45 -6.87 -6.79
N THR A 458 18.01 -6.37 -7.94
CA THR A 458 16.83 -6.87 -8.66
C THR A 458 17.10 -8.18 -9.41
N GLN A 459 18.35 -8.51 -9.70
CA GLN A 459 18.72 -9.79 -10.30
C GLN A 459 18.44 -10.95 -9.33
N ALA A 460 18.79 -10.84 -8.06
CA ALA A 460 18.52 -11.85 -7.03
C ALA A 460 17.17 -11.64 -6.33
N GLY A 461 16.76 -10.40 -6.11
CA GLY A 461 15.50 -9.98 -5.51
C GLY A 461 14.49 -9.42 -6.51
N VAL A 462 13.62 -8.54 -6.04
CA VAL A 462 12.62 -7.82 -6.84
C VAL A 462 12.82 -6.30 -6.71
N ASP A 463 12.40 -5.55 -7.73
CA ASP A 463 12.29 -4.10 -7.64
C ASP A 463 11.05 -3.73 -6.81
N PRO A 464 11.21 -3.03 -5.68
CA PRO A 464 10.08 -2.59 -4.87
C PRO A 464 9.07 -1.70 -5.62
N GLY A 465 9.49 -1.02 -6.67
CA GLY A 465 8.63 -0.21 -7.54
C GLY A 465 7.74 -1.02 -8.48
N ALA A 466 8.04 -2.31 -8.68
CA ALA A 466 7.31 -3.14 -9.62
C ALA A 466 5.86 -3.41 -9.18
N ALA A 467 5.62 -3.65 -7.88
CA ALA A 467 4.26 -3.90 -7.40
C ALA A 467 3.34 -2.66 -7.52
N PRO A 468 3.73 -1.46 -7.06
CA PRO A 468 2.97 -0.24 -7.33
C PRO A 468 2.73 0.00 -8.82
N TYR A 469 3.75 -0.23 -9.67
CA TYR A 469 3.61 -0.09 -11.12
C TYR A 469 2.56 -1.04 -11.70
N VAL A 470 2.56 -2.32 -11.30
CA VAL A 470 1.57 -3.31 -11.72
C VAL A 470 0.16 -2.86 -11.35
N LEU A 471 -0.05 -2.41 -10.12
CA LEU A 471 -1.35 -1.91 -9.65
C LEU A 471 -1.80 -0.65 -10.40
N GLN A 472 -0.85 0.24 -10.74
CA GLN A 472 -1.11 1.43 -11.54
C GLN A 472 -1.54 1.04 -12.96
N VAL A 473 -0.81 0.16 -13.64
CA VAL A 473 -1.13 -0.32 -15.01
C VAL A 473 -2.52 -0.94 -15.07
N ILE A 474 -2.87 -1.75 -14.06
CA ILE A 474 -4.21 -2.36 -13.95
C ILE A 474 -5.30 -1.27 -13.90
N ARG A 475 -5.13 -0.25 -13.09
CA ARG A 475 -6.11 0.84 -12.94
C ARG A 475 -6.20 1.73 -14.17
N GLU A 476 -5.07 2.07 -14.76
CA GLU A 476 -5.03 2.88 -15.98
C GLU A 476 -5.70 2.17 -17.17
N ALA A 477 -5.49 0.86 -17.30
CA ALA A 477 -6.02 0.10 -18.41
C ALA A 477 -7.50 -0.28 -18.27
N CYS A 478 -8.01 -0.39 -17.04
CA CYS A 478 -9.35 -0.95 -16.77
C CYS A 478 -10.23 -0.05 -15.90
N GLY A 479 -9.73 1.11 -15.42
CA GLY A 479 -10.47 1.99 -14.52
C GLY A 479 -10.40 1.56 -13.05
N SER A 480 -10.54 0.27 -12.78
CA SER A 480 -10.47 -0.28 -11.42
C SER A 480 -9.88 -1.70 -11.40
N ALA A 481 -9.45 -2.14 -10.22
CA ALA A 481 -9.01 -3.50 -9.99
C ALA A 481 -10.16 -4.51 -10.20
N GLU A 482 -11.35 -4.13 -9.82
CA GLU A 482 -12.58 -4.93 -10.00
C GLU A 482 -12.90 -5.20 -11.45
N GLU A 483 -12.85 -4.15 -12.28
CA GLU A 483 -13.09 -4.27 -13.71
C GLU A 483 -12.02 -5.09 -14.41
N TYR A 484 -10.76 -4.93 -13.99
CA TYR A 484 -9.66 -5.75 -14.47
C TYR A 484 -9.89 -7.24 -14.16
N LEU A 485 -10.19 -7.60 -12.91
CA LEU A 485 -10.42 -8.97 -12.49
C LEU A 485 -11.63 -9.59 -13.20
N ALA A 486 -12.69 -8.79 -13.42
CA ALA A 486 -13.86 -9.23 -14.16
C ALA A 486 -13.54 -9.48 -15.65
N ARG A 487 -12.81 -8.56 -16.28
CA ARG A 487 -12.46 -8.63 -17.71
C ARG A 487 -11.49 -9.75 -18.01
N GLU A 488 -10.39 -9.85 -17.26
CA GLU A 488 -9.31 -10.79 -17.56
C GLU A 488 -9.61 -12.23 -17.09
N TYR A 489 -10.29 -12.37 -15.94
CA TYR A 489 -10.49 -13.67 -15.28
C TYR A 489 -11.96 -14.03 -15.09
N GLY A 490 -12.89 -13.17 -15.55
CA GLY A 490 -14.33 -13.40 -15.35
C GLY A 490 -14.77 -13.31 -13.89
N LEU A 491 -13.94 -12.76 -13.00
CA LEU A 491 -14.23 -12.62 -11.57
C LEU A 491 -15.23 -11.50 -11.31
N THR A 492 -16.49 -11.74 -11.66
CA THR A 492 -17.60 -10.83 -11.33
C THR A 492 -17.66 -10.59 -9.82
N PRO A 493 -18.38 -9.56 -9.34
CA PRO A 493 -18.55 -9.32 -7.91
C PRO A 493 -19.04 -10.55 -7.15
N ALA A 494 -19.98 -11.33 -7.73
CA ALA A 494 -20.50 -12.56 -7.12
C ALA A 494 -19.43 -13.66 -7.02
N ARG A 495 -18.59 -13.85 -8.06
CA ARG A 495 -17.51 -14.82 -8.07
C ARG A 495 -16.40 -14.42 -7.10
N ARG A 496 -16.05 -13.14 -7.02
CA ARG A 496 -15.09 -12.63 -6.02
C ARG A 496 -15.60 -12.85 -4.60
N MET A 497 -16.87 -12.57 -4.33
CA MET A 497 -17.47 -12.83 -3.02
C MET A 497 -17.41 -14.33 -2.65
N ARG A 498 -17.62 -15.22 -3.63
CA ARG A 498 -17.44 -16.67 -3.43
C ARG A 498 -16.01 -17.02 -3.07
N LEU A 499 -15.00 -16.50 -3.79
CA LEU A 499 -13.57 -16.70 -3.47
C LEU A 499 -13.25 -16.22 -2.04
N ARG A 500 -13.71 -15.02 -1.67
CA ARG A 500 -13.51 -14.47 -0.32
C ARG A 500 -14.12 -15.36 0.76
N ARG A 501 -15.29 -15.94 0.55
CA ARG A 501 -15.89 -16.91 1.49
C ARG A 501 -15.08 -18.19 1.61
N MET A 502 -14.43 -18.63 0.54
CA MET A 502 -13.60 -19.84 0.54
C MET A 502 -12.26 -19.62 1.23
N TYR A 503 -11.65 -18.46 1.03
CA TYR A 503 -10.25 -18.22 1.41
C TYR A 503 -10.02 -17.15 2.46
N LEU A 504 -11.06 -16.53 3.04
CA LEU A 504 -10.95 -15.61 4.17
C LEU A 504 -11.57 -16.21 5.44
N GLU A 505 -10.95 -15.86 6.58
CA GLU A 505 -11.39 -16.22 7.93
C GLU A 505 -11.36 -15.04 8.89
#